data_a0338aae2f59f396b959d4d7353ac343
#
_entry.id   a0338aae2f59f396b959d4d7353ac343
#
_cell.length_a   1.000
_cell.length_b   1.000
_cell.length_c   1.000
_cell.angle_alpha   90.00
_cell.angle_beta   90.00
_cell.angle_gamma   90.00
#
_symmetry.space_group_name_H-M   'P 1'
#
loop_
_entity.id
_entity.type
_entity.pdbx_description
1 polymer ?
#
loop_
_entity_poly.entity_id
_entity_poly.type
_entity_poly.pdbx_seq_one_letter_code
_entity_poly.pdbx_strand_id
1 'polypeptide(L)'
;KPGGMVRYGIPKYRMPNDKLNAEIHRIEDMGVTIKLNTKIDDVIATKEKYGFDAVFLSIGAQNAKLIDIKSDQSIPSLSAIEILRGIEDDVATGLHGHVVVYGGGNTAIDVARSAVRMGAKSVKVVVRNSQDKMPAHYEEINEALEEEVEIVPFRSISEIKKGQLILEIMKADGKRSKPTGKFESIEASVVVQALGQNVDESLLDNLTNLKLEDGVLEVDAHMMSAIEGVFAGGDMVPSERNVTVAIGHGKKAARNIDQWLQGKFQKPSKKHEIADHSMMNTWYYSDAPRTIRPMLDVVRRQSGFAEVVGNLDETNAAFEARRCMSCGNCFECDNCYGVCPDNAVIKLGAGKRFEFKYDYCKGCAMCATECPCGAIKMEPELI
;
A
#
# COMPACT_ATOMS: atom_id res chain seq x y z
N LYS A 1 -14.64 14.56 3.24
CA LYS A 1 -13.93 14.83 1.97
C LYS A 1 -13.67 13.50 1.25
N PRO A 2 -13.59 13.45 -0.09
CA PRO A 2 -13.26 12.22 -0.82
C PRO A 2 -11.76 11.91 -0.68
N GLY A 3 -11.36 10.64 -0.86
CA GLY A 3 -9.96 10.21 -0.84
C GLY A 3 -9.62 9.16 0.22
N GLY A 4 -10.51 8.90 1.19
CA GLY A 4 -10.35 7.85 2.18
C GLY A 4 -9.00 7.90 2.91
N MET A 5 -8.34 6.74 3.11
CA MET A 5 -7.06 6.64 3.82
C MET A 5 -5.90 7.35 3.11
N VAL A 6 -5.97 7.55 1.79
CA VAL A 6 -4.95 8.35 1.07
C VAL A 6 -4.97 9.81 1.56
N ARG A 7 -6.16 10.35 1.86
CA ARG A 7 -6.31 11.71 2.41
C ARG A 7 -6.06 11.78 3.91
N TYR A 8 -6.68 10.87 4.67
CA TYR A 8 -6.76 10.96 6.12
C TYR A 8 -5.69 10.17 6.87
N GLY A 9 -4.99 9.27 6.19
CA GLY A 9 -3.95 8.43 6.76
C GLY A 9 -2.55 8.73 6.27
N ILE A 10 -2.40 9.36 5.10
CA ILE A 10 -1.09 9.73 4.54
C ILE A 10 -0.88 11.24 4.72
N PRO A 11 0.14 11.68 5.45
CA PRO A 11 0.38 13.10 5.68
C PRO A 11 0.67 13.91 4.41
N LYS A 12 0.29 15.20 4.40
CA LYS A 12 0.49 16.12 3.25
C LYS A 12 1.95 16.22 2.79
N TYR A 13 2.91 16.07 3.69
CA TYR A 13 4.34 16.10 3.35
C TYR A 13 4.81 14.89 2.54
N ARG A 14 4.00 13.81 2.46
CA ARG A 14 4.22 12.64 1.61
C ARG A 14 3.33 12.65 0.37
N MET A 15 2.07 13.05 0.52
CA MET A 15 1.07 13.10 -0.54
C MET A 15 0.30 14.41 -0.49
N PRO A 16 0.70 15.43 -1.26
CA PRO A 16 0.00 16.70 -1.31
C PRO A 16 -1.46 16.56 -1.78
N ASN A 17 -2.35 17.28 -1.13
CA ASN A 17 -3.79 17.21 -1.39
C ASN A 17 -4.20 17.68 -2.81
N ASP A 18 -3.45 18.58 -3.41
CA ASP A 18 -3.69 19.04 -4.79
C ASP A 18 -3.56 17.88 -5.79
N LYS A 19 -2.59 16.97 -5.61
CA LYS A 19 -2.40 15.78 -6.44
C LYS A 19 -3.58 14.82 -6.29
N LEU A 20 -3.97 14.54 -5.05
CA LEU A 20 -5.14 13.69 -4.78
C LEU A 20 -6.43 14.30 -5.34
N ASN A 21 -6.63 15.61 -5.17
CA ASN A 21 -7.80 16.29 -5.71
C ASN A 21 -7.85 16.22 -7.24
N ALA A 22 -6.72 16.37 -7.93
CA ALA A 22 -6.65 16.23 -9.37
C ALA A 22 -7.07 14.83 -9.85
N GLU A 23 -6.65 13.77 -9.14
CA GLU A 23 -7.10 12.40 -9.46
C GLU A 23 -8.61 12.20 -9.21
N ILE A 24 -9.15 12.78 -8.13
CA ILE A 24 -10.58 12.71 -7.82
C ILE A 24 -11.40 13.45 -8.89
N HIS A 25 -11.00 14.68 -9.27
CA HIS A 25 -11.66 15.44 -10.34
C HIS A 25 -11.66 14.69 -11.67
N ARG A 26 -10.53 14.03 -12.01
CA ARG A 26 -10.47 13.18 -13.20
C ARG A 26 -11.52 12.07 -13.19
N ILE A 27 -11.79 11.45 -12.02
CA ILE A 27 -12.82 10.43 -11.86
C ILE A 27 -14.23 11.04 -12.01
N GLU A 28 -14.47 12.23 -11.45
CA GLU A 28 -15.74 12.96 -11.60
C GLU A 28 -15.98 13.36 -13.06
N ASP A 29 -14.95 13.83 -13.77
CA ASP A 29 -15.00 14.19 -15.19
C ASP A 29 -15.34 13.00 -16.11
N MET A 30 -15.07 11.76 -15.64
CA MET A 30 -15.50 10.53 -16.32
C MET A 30 -16.98 10.20 -16.11
N GLY A 31 -17.74 11.03 -15.38
CA GLY A 31 -19.17 10.88 -15.13
C GLY A 31 -19.52 10.16 -13.82
N VAL A 32 -18.55 9.93 -12.93
CA VAL A 32 -18.82 9.33 -11.61
C VAL A 32 -19.41 10.38 -10.67
N THR A 33 -20.58 10.10 -10.10
CA THR A 33 -21.22 10.96 -9.09
C THR A 33 -20.73 10.59 -7.70
N ILE A 34 -20.06 11.52 -7.01
CA ILE A 34 -19.63 11.36 -5.62
C ILE A 34 -20.62 12.05 -4.68
N LYS A 35 -21.28 11.29 -3.81
CA LYS A 35 -22.18 11.81 -2.77
C LYS A 35 -21.48 11.81 -1.42
N LEU A 36 -21.09 12.98 -0.96
CA LEU A 36 -20.47 13.17 0.35
C LEU A 36 -21.52 13.25 1.47
N ASN A 37 -21.08 13.03 2.73
CA ASN A 37 -21.94 13.07 3.92
C ASN A 37 -23.19 12.19 3.80
N THR A 38 -23.06 11.08 3.07
CA THR A 38 -24.14 10.13 2.81
C THR A 38 -23.76 8.77 3.38
N LYS A 39 -24.20 8.50 4.60
CA LYS A 39 -24.01 7.20 5.24
C LYS A 39 -24.98 6.19 4.65
N ILE A 40 -24.48 5.02 4.31
CA ILE A 40 -25.27 3.85 3.92
C ILE A 40 -25.35 2.94 5.14
N ASP A 41 -26.56 2.70 5.64
CA ASP A 41 -26.78 1.81 6.79
C ASP A 41 -27.22 0.41 6.35
N ASP A 42 -27.78 0.28 5.15
CA ASP A 42 -28.23 -0.99 4.57
C ASP A 42 -27.88 -1.01 3.07
N VAL A 43 -26.98 -1.92 2.71
CA VAL A 43 -26.48 -2.07 1.34
C VAL A 43 -27.56 -2.57 0.39
N ILE A 44 -28.34 -3.59 0.81
CA ILE A 44 -29.34 -4.23 -0.05
C ILE A 44 -30.54 -3.30 -0.24
N ALA A 45 -31.06 -2.73 0.83
CA ALA A 45 -32.14 -1.75 0.74
C ALA A 45 -31.74 -0.54 -0.11
N THR A 46 -30.49 -0.09 -0.02
CA THR A 46 -29.97 1.00 -0.86
C THR A 46 -29.88 0.59 -2.32
N LYS A 47 -29.36 -0.61 -2.62
CA LYS A 47 -29.31 -1.17 -3.98
C LYS A 47 -30.70 -1.19 -4.62
N GLU A 48 -31.70 -1.73 -3.91
CA GLU A 48 -33.09 -1.81 -4.38
C GLU A 48 -33.73 -0.44 -4.57
N LYS A 49 -33.59 0.45 -3.57
CA LYS A 49 -34.17 1.80 -3.60
C LYS A 49 -33.74 2.62 -4.80
N TYR A 50 -32.47 2.50 -5.20
CA TYR A 50 -31.90 3.25 -6.33
C TYR A 50 -31.89 2.47 -7.63
N GLY A 51 -32.32 1.20 -7.64
CA GLY A 51 -32.37 0.35 -8.83
C GLY A 51 -30.99 0.00 -9.37
N PHE A 52 -29.99 -0.18 -8.49
CA PHE A 52 -28.65 -0.58 -8.92
C PHE A 52 -28.60 -2.08 -9.18
N ASP A 53 -27.99 -2.47 -10.29
CA ASP A 53 -27.78 -3.88 -10.64
C ASP A 53 -26.69 -4.53 -9.78
N ALA A 54 -25.61 -3.81 -9.50
CA ALA A 54 -24.49 -4.29 -8.69
C ALA A 54 -24.02 -3.25 -7.66
N VAL A 55 -23.35 -3.72 -6.62
CA VAL A 55 -22.68 -2.88 -5.60
C VAL A 55 -21.23 -3.30 -5.47
N PHE A 56 -20.35 -2.32 -5.37
CA PHE A 56 -18.95 -2.53 -5.00
C PHE A 56 -18.63 -1.88 -3.65
N LEU A 57 -18.30 -2.70 -2.66
CA LEU A 57 -17.93 -2.24 -1.31
C LEU A 57 -16.43 -1.95 -1.27
N SER A 58 -16.06 -0.74 -0.88
CA SER A 58 -14.67 -0.29 -0.73
C SER A 58 -14.50 0.65 0.47
N ILE A 59 -15.10 0.27 1.60
CA ILE A 59 -15.10 1.09 2.83
C ILE A 59 -13.73 1.16 3.52
N GLY A 60 -12.78 0.31 3.11
CA GLY A 60 -11.44 0.26 3.66
C GLY A 60 -11.38 -0.29 5.09
N ALA A 61 -10.30 0.02 5.81
CA ALA A 61 -10.10 -0.33 7.21
C ALA A 61 -9.80 0.97 7.97
N GLN A 62 -10.80 1.59 8.58
CA GLN A 62 -10.70 2.93 9.16
C GLN A 62 -10.79 2.96 10.68
N ASN A 63 -11.17 1.85 11.32
CA ASN A 63 -11.24 1.76 12.77
C ASN A 63 -9.86 1.42 13.34
N ALA A 64 -9.37 2.24 14.26
CA ALA A 64 -8.09 2.00 14.91
C ALA A 64 -8.13 0.71 15.74
N LYS A 65 -7.09 -0.11 15.62
CA LYS A 65 -6.86 -1.22 16.55
C LYS A 65 -6.17 -0.67 17.80
N LEU A 66 -6.89 -0.61 18.88
CA LEU A 66 -6.41 -0.15 20.17
C LEU A 66 -6.28 -1.33 21.14
N ILE A 67 -5.32 -1.23 22.05
CA ILE A 67 -5.23 -2.10 23.22
C ILE A 67 -5.59 -1.30 24.47
N ASP A 68 -6.18 -1.97 25.43
CA ASP A 68 -6.41 -1.38 26.75
C ASP A 68 -5.08 -1.33 27.51
N ILE A 69 -4.56 -0.11 27.71
CA ILE A 69 -3.36 0.14 28.50
C ILE A 69 -3.82 0.48 29.91
N LYS A 70 -3.40 -0.32 30.89
CA LYS A 70 -3.65 -0.02 32.28
C LYS A 70 -3.19 1.42 32.61
N SER A 71 -4.08 2.29 33.04
CA SER A 71 -3.82 3.71 33.16
C SER A 71 -4.51 4.33 34.36
N ASP A 72 -3.80 5.21 35.05
CA ASP A 72 -4.36 6.15 36.03
C ASP A 72 -4.87 7.46 35.38
N GLN A 73 -4.92 7.50 34.03
CA GLN A 73 -5.35 8.62 33.23
C GLN A 73 -4.47 9.88 33.31
N SER A 74 -3.27 9.76 33.86
CA SER A 74 -2.33 10.87 33.96
C SER A 74 -1.70 11.27 32.61
N ILE A 75 -1.74 10.38 31.63
CA ILE A 75 -1.27 10.62 30.24
C ILE A 75 -2.38 10.17 29.27
N PRO A 76 -2.82 11.02 28.33
CA PRO A 76 -3.79 10.63 27.32
C PRO A 76 -3.23 9.57 26.38
N SER A 77 -4.08 8.59 26.01
CA SER A 77 -3.79 7.57 25.01
C SER A 77 -4.72 7.79 23.82
N LEU A 78 -4.15 8.08 22.66
CA LEU A 78 -4.84 8.53 21.46
C LEU A 78 -4.67 7.52 20.31
N SER A 79 -5.58 7.57 19.34
CA SER A 79 -5.53 6.80 18.12
C SER A 79 -4.68 7.50 17.05
N ALA A 80 -3.76 6.77 16.42
CA ALA A 80 -2.95 7.30 15.32
C ALA A 80 -3.80 7.79 14.14
N ILE A 81 -4.86 7.08 13.80
CA ILE A 81 -5.75 7.45 12.69
C ILE A 81 -6.55 8.72 13.00
N GLU A 82 -7.04 8.87 14.22
CA GLU A 82 -7.74 10.08 14.64
C GLU A 82 -6.81 11.29 14.64
N ILE A 83 -5.57 11.11 15.06
CA ILE A 83 -4.54 12.15 14.99
C ILE A 83 -4.26 12.58 13.55
N LEU A 84 -3.99 11.64 12.64
CA LEU A 84 -3.72 11.96 11.24
C LEU A 84 -4.93 12.62 10.56
N ARG A 85 -6.14 12.16 10.87
CA ARG A 85 -7.38 12.79 10.41
C ARG A 85 -7.52 14.21 10.95
N GLY A 86 -7.25 14.41 12.24
CA GLY A 86 -7.27 15.73 12.87
C GLY A 86 -6.29 16.71 12.21
N ILE A 87 -5.09 16.26 11.88
CA ILE A 87 -4.09 17.06 11.14
C ILE A 87 -4.62 17.45 9.75
N GLU A 88 -5.28 16.52 9.04
CA GLU A 88 -5.87 16.82 7.72
C GLU A 88 -7.03 17.81 7.81
N ASP A 89 -7.80 17.78 8.88
CA ASP A 89 -8.94 18.66 9.09
C ASP A 89 -8.60 19.93 9.90
N ASP A 90 -7.29 20.19 10.16
CA ASP A 90 -6.76 21.31 10.93
C ASP A 90 -7.35 21.41 12.36
N VAL A 91 -7.62 20.25 12.97
CA VAL A 91 -8.12 20.12 14.34
C VAL A 91 -6.93 19.94 15.29
N ALA A 92 -7.03 20.52 16.49
CA ALA A 92 -6.00 20.32 17.52
C ALA A 92 -5.85 18.86 17.91
N THR A 93 -4.65 18.30 17.80
CA THR A 93 -4.39 16.87 17.96
C THR A 93 -3.76 16.51 19.31
N GLY A 94 -3.36 17.49 20.12
CA GLY A 94 -2.70 17.24 21.41
C GLY A 94 -1.25 16.72 21.32
N LEU A 95 -0.64 16.72 20.13
CA LEU A 95 0.76 16.31 19.93
C LEU A 95 1.74 17.39 20.39
N HIS A 96 1.99 17.45 21.69
CA HIS A 96 2.94 18.40 22.29
C HIS A 96 3.74 17.72 23.41
N GLY A 97 4.83 18.36 23.83
CA GLY A 97 5.70 17.82 24.88
C GLY A 97 6.43 16.54 24.42
N HIS A 98 6.46 15.53 25.27
CA HIS A 98 7.10 14.24 25.00
C HIS A 98 6.09 13.27 24.39
N VAL A 99 6.13 13.07 23.07
CA VAL A 99 5.20 12.19 22.34
C VAL A 99 5.78 10.78 22.24
N VAL A 100 5.01 9.79 22.65
CA VAL A 100 5.38 8.38 22.49
C VAL A 100 4.39 7.69 21.53
N VAL A 101 4.89 7.17 20.43
CA VAL A 101 4.12 6.42 19.45
C VAL A 101 4.35 4.93 19.65
N TYR A 102 3.28 4.16 19.84
CA TYR A 102 3.34 2.72 20.05
C TYR A 102 2.96 1.96 18.80
N GLY A 103 3.93 1.36 18.13
CA GLY A 103 3.80 0.62 16.89
C GLY A 103 4.97 0.84 15.94
N GLY A 104 5.15 -0.02 14.93
CA GLY A 104 6.29 0.01 14.03
C GLY A 104 5.93 0.05 12.54
N GLY A 105 4.67 0.28 12.19
CA GLY A 105 4.22 0.39 10.79
C GLY A 105 4.33 1.80 10.23
N ASN A 106 4.02 1.97 8.94
CA ASN A 106 4.06 3.29 8.27
C ASN A 106 3.22 4.33 9.01
N THR A 107 2.04 3.98 9.53
CA THR A 107 1.19 4.88 10.32
C THR A 107 1.90 5.39 11.57
N ALA A 108 2.72 4.57 12.24
CA ALA A 108 3.49 4.99 13.41
C ALA A 108 4.56 6.02 13.02
N ILE A 109 5.27 5.77 11.93
CA ILE A 109 6.27 6.70 11.39
C ILE A 109 5.62 8.00 10.93
N ASP A 110 4.47 7.94 10.27
CA ASP A 110 3.71 9.12 9.83
C ASP A 110 3.29 10.01 11.00
N VAL A 111 2.76 9.41 12.08
CA VAL A 111 2.42 10.18 13.30
C VAL A 111 3.65 10.74 13.98
N ALA A 112 4.73 9.97 14.11
CA ALA A 112 5.96 10.43 14.74
C ALA A 112 6.56 11.62 14.00
N ARG A 113 6.69 11.55 12.68
CA ARG A 113 7.17 12.65 11.84
C ARG A 113 6.22 13.87 11.87
N SER A 114 4.90 13.62 11.94
CA SER A 114 3.92 14.70 12.11
C SER A 114 4.06 15.39 13.47
N ALA A 115 4.31 14.64 14.55
CA ALA A 115 4.53 15.21 15.87
C ALA A 115 5.76 16.14 15.93
N VAL A 116 6.85 15.77 15.25
CA VAL A 116 8.03 16.65 15.09
C VAL A 116 7.62 17.97 14.43
N ARG A 117 6.89 17.91 13.31
CA ARG A 117 6.39 19.09 12.56
C ARG A 117 5.45 19.98 13.38
N MET A 118 4.73 19.39 14.32
CA MET A 118 3.84 20.10 15.22
C MET A 118 4.55 20.67 16.47
N GLY A 119 5.88 20.54 16.55
CA GLY A 119 6.69 21.12 17.61
C GLY A 119 6.72 20.31 18.91
N ALA A 120 6.57 18.99 18.83
CA ALA A 120 6.82 18.11 19.97
C ALA A 120 8.26 18.30 20.50
N LYS A 121 8.43 18.30 21.81
CA LYS A 121 9.75 18.46 22.47
C LYS A 121 10.66 17.26 22.23
N SER A 122 10.08 16.07 22.17
CA SER A 122 10.74 14.84 21.76
C SER A 122 9.71 13.84 21.23
N VAL A 123 10.14 12.97 20.32
CA VAL A 123 9.28 11.92 19.75
C VAL A 123 9.99 10.58 19.85
N LYS A 124 9.33 9.59 20.46
CA LYS A 124 9.83 8.22 20.59
C LYS A 124 8.86 7.25 19.96
N VAL A 125 9.38 6.32 19.15
CA VAL A 125 8.61 5.19 18.57
C VAL A 125 8.97 3.92 19.32
N VAL A 126 8.04 3.39 20.10
CA VAL A 126 8.22 2.18 20.90
C VAL A 126 7.78 0.96 20.09
N VAL A 127 8.69 0.00 19.90
CA VAL A 127 8.44 -1.23 19.13
C VAL A 127 8.86 -2.48 19.89
N ARG A 128 8.05 -3.54 19.79
CA ARG A 128 8.28 -4.80 20.53
C ARG A 128 9.45 -5.63 19.98
N ASN A 129 9.77 -5.46 18.72
CA ASN A 129 10.86 -6.17 18.05
C ASN A 129 12.06 -5.23 17.83
N SER A 130 13.10 -5.74 17.17
CA SER A 130 14.20 -4.92 16.67
C SER A 130 13.74 -3.97 15.55
N GLN A 131 14.50 -2.91 15.33
CA GLN A 131 14.22 -1.91 14.30
C GLN A 131 14.18 -2.51 12.88
N ASP A 132 15.06 -3.46 12.57
CA ASP A 132 15.11 -4.17 11.29
C ASP A 132 13.87 -5.02 10.99
N LYS A 133 13.06 -5.33 12.02
CA LYS A 133 11.80 -6.07 11.90
C LYS A 133 10.57 -5.16 11.90
N MET A 134 10.74 -3.86 11.82
CA MET A 134 9.62 -2.94 11.68
C MET A 134 8.96 -3.12 10.30
N PRO A 135 7.62 -3.18 10.23
CA PRO A 135 6.92 -3.30 8.95
C PRO A 135 6.87 -2.00 8.13
N ALA A 136 7.31 -0.87 8.69
CA ALA A 136 7.44 0.39 7.96
C ALA A 136 8.54 0.30 6.89
N HIS A 137 8.39 1.07 5.81
CA HIS A 137 9.40 1.15 4.77
C HIS A 137 10.71 1.71 5.30
N TYR A 138 11.82 1.10 4.87
CA TYR A 138 13.17 1.44 5.34
C TYR A 138 13.52 2.93 5.12
N GLU A 139 13.14 3.46 3.97
CA GLU A 139 13.37 4.88 3.64
C GLU A 139 12.65 5.80 4.62
N GLU A 140 11.41 5.48 5.00
CA GLU A 140 10.63 6.30 5.93
C GLU A 140 11.15 6.23 7.36
N ILE A 141 11.69 5.07 7.76
CA ILE A 141 12.37 4.92 9.05
C ILE A 141 13.61 5.81 9.09
N ASN A 142 14.41 5.81 8.01
CA ASN A 142 15.61 6.66 7.94
C ASN A 142 15.26 8.14 7.95
N GLU A 143 14.25 8.55 7.19
CA GLU A 143 13.76 9.94 7.21
C GLU A 143 13.28 10.37 8.61
N ALA A 144 12.64 9.47 9.37
CA ALA A 144 12.23 9.74 10.73
C ALA A 144 13.45 9.93 11.67
N LEU A 145 14.47 9.08 11.52
CA LEU A 145 15.71 9.19 12.28
C LEU A 145 16.47 10.50 11.98
N GLU A 146 16.54 10.89 10.69
CA GLU A 146 17.09 12.19 10.28
C GLU A 146 16.32 13.38 10.88
N GLU A 147 15.02 13.22 11.09
CA GLU A 147 14.12 14.21 11.71
C GLU A 147 14.13 14.12 13.25
N GLU A 148 15.12 13.45 13.85
CA GLU A 148 15.33 13.31 15.30
C GLU A 148 14.26 12.49 16.04
N VAL A 149 13.53 11.62 15.35
CA VAL A 149 12.66 10.63 15.97
C VAL A 149 13.52 9.52 16.58
N GLU A 150 13.35 9.21 17.85
CA GLU A 150 14.04 8.12 18.54
C GLU A 150 13.23 6.81 18.40
N ILE A 151 13.85 5.74 17.89
CA ILE A 151 13.25 4.40 17.90
C ILE A 151 13.71 3.65 19.14
N VAL A 152 12.77 3.16 19.95
CA VAL A 152 13.00 2.41 21.19
C VAL A 152 12.61 0.94 20.96
N PRO A 153 13.55 0.09 20.50
CA PRO A 153 13.26 -1.30 20.19
C PRO A 153 13.18 -2.17 21.44
N PHE A 154 12.58 -3.34 21.28
CA PHE A 154 12.42 -4.35 22.34
C PHE A 154 11.71 -3.79 23.57
N ARG A 155 10.65 -3.00 23.36
CA ARG A 155 9.82 -2.46 24.44
C ARG A 155 8.35 -2.65 24.10
N SER A 156 7.57 -2.91 25.17
CA SER A 156 6.12 -2.97 25.13
C SER A 156 5.56 -2.06 26.20
N ILE A 157 4.53 -1.29 25.88
CA ILE A 157 3.86 -0.47 26.91
C ILE A 157 3.11 -1.37 27.84
N SER A 158 3.35 -1.25 29.17
CA SER A 158 2.72 -2.02 30.23
C SER A 158 1.63 -1.23 30.94
N GLU A 159 1.97 -0.04 31.46
CA GLU A 159 1.00 0.80 32.15
C GLU A 159 1.38 2.29 32.08
N ILE A 160 0.40 3.15 32.30
CA ILE A 160 0.55 4.58 32.55
C ILE A 160 0.33 4.84 34.03
N LYS A 161 1.30 5.43 34.70
CA LYS A 161 1.25 5.65 36.15
C LYS A 161 2.02 6.88 36.60
N LYS A 162 1.36 7.76 37.36
CA LYS A 162 1.95 8.97 37.94
C LYS A 162 2.67 9.86 36.93
N GLY A 163 2.08 10.05 35.74
CA GLY A 163 2.67 10.87 34.67
C GLY A 163 3.87 10.24 33.99
N GLN A 164 4.11 8.96 34.16
CA GLN A 164 5.15 8.18 33.50
C GLN A 164 4.57 7.01 32.71
N LEU A 165 5.24 6.68 31.62
CA LEU A 165 4.96 5.51 30.82
C LEU A 165 5.89 4.36 31.21
N ILE A 166 5.32 3.26 31.68
CA ILE A 166 6.08 2.09 32.09
C ILE A 166 6.18 1.13 30.91
N LEU A 167 7.41 0.83 30.53
CA LEU A 167 7.73 -0.09 29.44
C LEU A 167 8.24 -1.41 30.00
N GLU A 168 7.72 -2.52 29.49
CA GLU A 168 8.29 -3.83 29.72
C GLU A 168 9.39 -4.11 28.68
N ILE A 169 10.54 -4.55 29.17
CA ILE A 169 11.68 -4.94 28.32
C ILE A 169 11.37 -6.28 27.67
N MET A 170 11.47 -6.31 26.35
CA MET A 170 11.25 -7.51 25.54
C MET A 170 12.58 -8.17 25.17
N LYS A 171 12.57 -9.46 24.91
CA LYS A 171 13.71 -10.23 24.40
C LYS A 171 13.32 -10.91 23.09
N ALA A 172 14.23 -10.92 22.13
CA ALA A 172 14.03 -11.66 20.89
C ALA A 172 13.86 -13.16 21.15
N ASP A 173 12.83 -13.76 20.53
CA ASP A 173 12.53 -15.18 20.58
C ASP A 173 12.02 -15.65 19.22
N GLY A 174 12.93 -16.03 18.34
CA GLY A 174 12.63 -16.39 16.95
C GLY A 174 11.98 -15.24 16.18
N LYS A 175 10.77 -15.48 15.65
CA LYS A 175 10.01 -14.49 14.87
C LYS A 175 9.32 -13.42 15.73
N ARG A 176 9.13 -13.65 17.03
CA ARG A 176 8.42 -12.76 17.95
C ARG A 176 9.32 -12.44 19.14
N SER A 177 8.99 -11.35 19.84
CA SER A 177 9.64 -11.01 21.10
C SER A 177 8.77 -11.49 22.27
N LYS A 178 9.43 -11.89 23.38
CA LYS A 178 8.78 -12.28 24.63
C LYS A 178 9.08 -11.28 25.73
N PRO A 179 8.14 -11.05 26.68
CA PRO A 179 8.37 -10.24 27.85
C PRO A 179 9.45 -10.83 28.76
N THR A 180 10.22 -9.95 29.42
CA THR A 180 11.30 -10.39 30.33
C THR A 180 10.93 -10.24 31.81
N GLY A 181 9.79 -9.58 32.13
CA GLY A 181 9.40 -9.21 33.47
C GLY A 181 10.24 -8.06 34.07
N LYS A 182 11.10 -7.41 33.27
CA LYS A 182 11.85 -6.22 33.68
C LYS A 182 11.19 -4.98 33.08
N PHE A 183 11.16 -3.90 33.87
CA PHE A 183 10.48 -2.67 33.52
C PHE A 183 11.42 -1.49 33.59
N GLU A 184 11.13 -0.49 32.79
CA GLU A 184 11.72 0.85 32.87
C GLU A 184 10.64 1.91 32.69
N SER A 185 10.90 3.13 33.11
CA SER A 185 9.97 4.25 32.94
C SER A 185 10.54 5.29 32.00
N ILE A 186 9.69 5.88 31.19
CA ILE A 186 10.03 7.04 30.36
C ILE A 186 9.02 8.16 30.56
N GLU A 187 9.48 9.39 30.32
CA GLU A 187 8.62 10.56 30.32
C GLU A 187 7.75 10.57 29.06
N ALA A 188 6.46 10.84 29.23
CA ALA A 188 5.54 11.00 28.12
C ALA A 188 4.47 12.05 28.48
N SER A 189 4.12 12.90 27.52
CA SER A 189 2.99 13.83 27.62
C SER A 189 1.74 13.25 26.96
N VAL A 190 1.93 12.40 25.96
CA VAL A 190 0.87 11.72 25.21
C VAL A 190 1.39 10.40 24.64
N VAL A 191 0.53 9.38 24.62
CA VAL A 191 0.77 8.10 23.94
C VAL A 191 -0.14 8.03 22.72
N VAL A 192 0.41 7.67 21.56
CA VAL A 192 -0.37 7.44 20.34
C VAL A 192 -0.24 5.99 19.93
N GLN A 193 -1.36 5.28 19.90
CA GLN A 193 -1.41 3.88 19.49
C GLN A 193 -1.52 3.76 17.98
N ALA A 194 -0.55 3.10 17.34
CA ALA A 194 -0.45 2.85 15.90
C ALA A 194 -0.31 1.33 15.63
N LEU A 195 -1.23 0.54 16.16
CA LEU A 195 -1.16 -0.92 16.21
C LEU A 195 -1.89 -1.61 15.04
N GLY A 196 -2.36 -0.83 14.07
CA GLY A 196 -3.10 -1.29 12.89
C GLY A 196 -4.53 -0.80 12.87
N GLN A 197 -5.31 -1.35 11.94
CA GLN A 197 -6.67 -0.90 11.64
C GLN A 197 -7.57 -2.11 11.39
N ASN A 198 -8.85 -1.95 11.71
CA ASN A 198 -9.91 -2.91 11.43
C ASN A 198 -10.92 -2.29 10.45
N VAL A 199 -11.61 -3.15 9.74
CA VAL A 199 -12.79 -2.79 8.93
C VAL A 199 -13.91 -2.38 9.89
N ASP A 200 -14.74 -1.42 9.48
CA ASP A 200 -15.98 -1.13 10.18
C ASP A 200 -17.04 -2.16 9.77
N GLU A 201 -17.31 -3.12 10.63
CA GLU A 201 -18.24 -4.23 10.36
C GLU A 201 -19.71 -3.80 10.43
N SER A 202 -20.02 -2.65 11.00
CA SER A 202 -21.41 -2.20 11.25
C SER A 202 -22.27 -2.13 9.97
N LEU A 203 -21.66 -1.84 8.81
CA LEU A 203 -22.34 -1.88 7.51
C LEU A 203 -22.68 -3.31 7.08
N LEU A 204 -21.97 -4.30 7.59
CA LEU A 204 -22.07 -5.70 7.19
C LEU A 204 -23.04 -6.50 8.09
N ASP A 205 -23.41 -5.96 9.26
CA ASP A 205 -24.25 -6.63 10.25
C ASP A 205 -25.60 -7.07 9.71
N ASN A 206 -26.18 -6.30 8.77
CA ASN A 206 -27.46 -6.62 8.14
C ASN A 206 -27.34 -7.58 6.95
N LEU A 207 -26.12 -7.95 6.55
CA LEU A 207 -25.86 -8.83 5.41
C LEU A 207 -25.65 -10.28 5.91
N THR A 208 -26.77 -10.98 6.15
CA THR A 208 -26.73 -12.41 6.50
C THR A 208 -26.07 -13.20 5.36
N ASN A 209 -25.16 -14.11 5.67
CA ASN A 209 -24.36 -14.94 4.76
C ASN A 209 -23.03 -14.34 4.27
N LEU A 210 -22.63 -13.14 4.68
CA LEU A 210 -21.26 -12.71 4.46
C LEU A 210 -20.30 -13.51 5.34
N LYS A 211 -19.18 -13.90 4.78
CA LYS A 211 -18.09 -14.52 5.53
C LYS A 211 -17.04 -13.48 5.85
N LEU A 212 -16.82 -13.28 7.13
CA LEU A 212 -15.72 -12.48 7.67
C LEU A 212 -14.67 -13.45 8.22
N GLU A 213 -13.44 -13.29 7.82
CA GLU A 213 -12.28 -13.98 8.36
C GLU A 213 -11.28 -12.94 8.85
N ASP A 214 -10.89 -13.02 10.12
CA ASP A 214 -9.98 -12.05 10.76
C ASP A 214 -10.41 -10.58 10.57
N GLY A 215 -11.72 -10.28 10.55
CA GLY A 215 -12.27 -8.94 10.39
C GLY A 215 -12.16 -8.38 8.97
N VAL A 216 -12.04 -9.24 7.95
CA VAL A 216 -12.06 -8.88 6.53
C VAL A 216 -13.09 -9.70 5.78
N LEU A 217 -13.69 -9.10 4.75
CA LEU A 217 -14.73 -9.74 3.94
C LEU A 217 -14.12 -10.69 2.92
N GLU A 218 -14.51 -11.98 2.97
CA GLU A 218 -14.14 -12.94 1.93
C GLU A 218 -14.80 -12.61 0.59
N VAL A 219 -14.01 -12.69 -0.47
CA VAL A 219 -14.47 -12.57 -1.86
C VAL A 219 -13.88 -13.69 -2.70
N ASP A 220 -14.59 -14.05 -3.74
CA ASP A 220 -14.14 -15.04 -4.71
C ASP A 220 -13.08 -14.49 -5.68
N ALA A 221 -12.67 -15.33 -6.66
CA ALA A 221 -11.73 -14.93 -7.70
C ALA A 221 -12.21 -13.78 -8.57
N HIS A 222 -13.50 -13.46 -8.56
CA HIS A 222 -14.12 -12.36 -9.31
C HIS A 222 -14.36 -11.12 -8.46
N MET A 223 -13.88 -11.08 -7.21
CA MET A 223 -14.13 -10.03 -6.23
C MET A 223 -15.59 -9.97 -5.75
N MET A 224 -16.40 -11.01 -6.01
CA MET A 224 -17.78 -11.09 -5.55
C MET A 224 -17.83 -11.73 -4.15
N SER A 225 -18.66 -11.19 -3.27
CA SER A 225 -18.94 -11.76 -1.95
C SER A 225 -19.85 -12.99 -2.05
N ALA A 226 -20.21 -13.57 -0.92
CA ALA A 226 -21.22 -14.65 -0.89
C ALA A 226 -22.64 -14.17 -1.29
N ILE A 227 -22.86 -12.86 -1.43
CA ILE A 227 -24.12 -12.28 -1.88
C ILE A 227 -24.00 -11.90 -3.36
N GLU A 228 -24.88 -12.42 -4.19
CA GLU A 228 -24.89 -12.17 -5.62
C GLU A 228 -25.06 -10.68 -5.94
N GLY A 229 -24.20 -10.17 -6.85
CA GLY A 229 -24.20 -8.76 -7.24
C GLY A 229 -23.58 -7.81 -6.21
N VAL A 230 -23.02 -8.33 -5.11
CA VAL A 230 -22.25 -7.56 -4.14
C VAL A 230 -20.78 -7.93 -4.24
N PHE A 231 -19.98 -6.99 -4.67
CA PHE A 231 -18.53 -7.10 -4.85
C PHE A 231 -17.79 -6.29 -3.79
N ALA A 232 -16.54 -6.65 -3.50
CA ALA A 232 -15.74 -5.87 -2.55
C ALA A 232 -14.26 -5.84 -2.93
N GLY A 233 -13.53 -4.85 -2.39
CA GLY A 233 -12.10 -4.71 -2.64
C GLY A 233 -11.41 -3.69 -1.74
N GLY A 234 -10.10 -3.54 -1.94
CA GLY A 234 -9.26 -2.69 -1.11
C GLY A 234 -8.97 -3.30 0.27
N ASP A 235 -8.80 -2.45 1.29
CA ASP A 235 -8.33 -2.88 2.62
C ASP A 235 -9.37 -3.69 3.42
N MET A 236 -10.60 -3.78 2.94
CA MET A 236 -11.65 -4.56 3.59
C MET A 236 -11.69 -6.03 3.18
N VAL A 237 -10.87 -6.46 2.22
CA VAL A 237 -10.75 -7.86 1.80
C VAL A 237 -9.35 -8.41 2.10
N PRO A 238 -9.15 -9.75 2.16
CA PRO A 238 -7.84 -10.35 2.43
C PRO A 238 -6.80 -9.93 1.38
N SER A 239 -5.87 -9.06 1.75
CA SER A 239 -4.81 -8.58 0.87
C SER A 239 -3.78 -7.73 1.60
N GLU A 240 -2.70 -7.37 0.92
CA GLU A 240 -1.82 -6.29 1.37
C GLU A 240 -2.57 -4.95 1.30
N ARG A 241 -2.56 -4.24 2.42
CA ARG A 241 -3.23 -2.94 2.56
C ARG A 241 -2.34 -1.82 2.02
N ASN A 242 -2.40 -1.62 0.70
CA ASN A 242 -1.70 -0.53 0.02
C ASN A 242 -2.52 0.00 -1.16
N VAL A 243 -2.18 1.20 -1.62
CA VAL A 243 -2.89 1.91 -2.69
C VAL A 243 -2.89 1.14 -4.01
N THR A 244 -1.75 0.53 -4.36
CA THR A 244 -1.61 -0.23 -5.62
C THR A 244 -2.55 -1.43 -5.67
N VAL A 245 -2.62 -2.19 -4.56
CA VAL A 245 -3.53 -3.34 -4.44
C VAL A 245 -4.99 -2.88 -4.48
N ALA A 246 -5.33 -1.80 -3.77
CA ALA A 246 -6.70 -1.26 -3.76
C ALA A 246 -7.16 -0.84 -5.18
N ILE A 247 -6.32 -0.14 -5.94
CA ILE A 247 -6.58 0.22 -7.35
C ILE A 247 -6.73 -1.05 -8.20
N GLY A 248 -5.85 -2.03 -8.01
CA GLY A 248 -5.90 -3.32 -8.69
C GLY A 248 -7.22 -4.07 -8.45
N HIS A 249 -7.71 -4.07 -7.20
CA HIS A 249 -9.01 -4.63 -6.82
C HIS A 249 -10.17 -3.90 -7.49
N GLY A 250 -10.17 -2.57 -7.50
CA GLY A 250 -11.18 -1.77 -8.19
C GLY A 250 -11.25 -2.08 -9.68
N LYS A 251 -10.08 -2.13 -10.36
CA LYS A 251 -10.00 -2.48 -11.78
C LYS A 251 -10.48 -3.91 -12.06
N LYS A 252 -10.14 -4.86 -11.19
CA LYS A 252 -10.57 -6.26 -11.30
C LYS A 252 -12.06 -6.40 -11.08
N ALA A 253 -12.58 -5.76 -10.03
CA ALA A 253 -14.01 -5.75 -9.71
C ALA A 253 -14.83 -5.14 -10.86
N ALA A 254 -14.43 -3.98 -11.39
CA ALA A 254 -15.14 -3.32 -12.49
C ALA A 254 -15.29 -4.24 -13.72
N ARG A 255 -14.21 -4.94 -14.11
CA ARG A 255 -14.26 -5.89 -15.22
C ARG A 255 -15.19 -7.09 -14.95
N ASN A 256 -15.15 -7.59 -13.72
CA ASN A 256 -15.99 -8.74 -13.34
C ASN A 256 -17.45 -8.34 -13.17
N ILE A 257 -17.76 -7.14 -12.69
CA ILE A 257 -19.11 -6.57 -12.63
C ILE A 257 -19.68 -6.47 -14.06
N ASP A 258 -18.92 -5.89 -15.00
CA ASP A 258 -19.33 -5.79 -16.40
C ASP A 258 -19.65 -7.17 -17.02
N GLN A 259 -18.78 -8.16 -16.81
CA GLN A 259 -18.99 -9.53 -17.29
C GLN A 259 -20.21 -10.18 -16.62
N TRP A 260 -20.39 -9.98 -15.34
CA TRP A 260 -21.53 -10.50 -14.58
C TRP A 260 -22.86 -9.93 -15.08
N LEU A 261 -22.93 -8.62 -15.30
CA LEU A 261 -24.11 -7.95 -15.86
C LEU A 261 -24.46 -8.44 -17.27
N GLN A 262 -23.44 -8.86 -18.04
CA GLN A 262 -23.66 -9.44 -19.37
C GLN A 262 -23.96 -10.96 -19.34
N GLY A 263 -24.00 -11.59 -18.18
CA GLY A 263 -24.15 -13.04 -18.03
C GLY A 263 -22.99 -13.85 -18.61
N LYS A 264 -21.79 -13.25 -18.71
CA LYS A 264 -20.61 -13.82 -19.39
C LYS A 264 -19.39 -13.86 -18.48
N PHE A 265 -19.45 -14.66 -17.41
CA PHE A 265 -18.22 -14.91 -16.64
C PHE A 265 -17.20 -15.64 -17.52
N GLN A 266 -16.17 -14.93 -17.91
CA GLN A 266 -15.01 -15.56 -18.55
C GLN A 266 -14.09 -16.12 -17.47
N LYS A 267 -13.53 -17.32 -17.71
CA LYS A 267 -12.44 -17.82 -16.87
C LYS A 267 -11.33 -16.76 -16.86
N PRO A 268 -10.74 -16.46 -15.69
CA PRO A 268 -9.59 -15.55 -15.63
C PRO A 268 -8.54 -15.99 -16.66
N SER A 269 -8.07 -15.07 -17.48
CA SER A 269 -6.96 -15.37 -18.39
C SER A 269 -5.78 -15.90 -17.58
N LYS A 270 -5.11 -16.95 -18.08
CA LYS A 270 -3.90 -17.49 -17.46
C LYS A 270 -2.93 -16.30 -17.26
N LYS A 271 -2.54 -16.04 -16.02
CA LYS A 271 -1.56 -15.00 -15.75
C LYS A 271 -0.24 -15.42 -16.39
N HIS A 272 0.40 -14.49 -17.09
CA HIS A 272 1.78 -14.67 -17.51
C HIS A 272 2.67 -14.81 -16.27
N GLU A 273 3.68 -15.65 -16.35
CA GLU A 273 4.70 -15.72 -15.31
C GLU A 273 5.39 -14.36 -15.19
N ILE A 274 5.74 -14.00 -13.96
CA ILE A 274 6.49 -12.77 -13.71
C ILE A 274 7.93 -13.04 -14.18
N ALA A 275 8.44 -12.21 -15.08
CA ALA A 275 9.84 -12.27 -15.44
C ALA A 275 10.69 -11.78 -14.27
N ASP A 276 11.54 -12.63 -13.76
CA ASP A 276 12.54 -12.28 -12.77
C ASP A 276 13.87 -11.86 -13.43
N HIS A 277 14.82 -11.39 -12.63
CA HIS A 277 16.10 -10.93 -13.13
C HIS A 277 16.90 -12.03 -13.89
N SER A 278 16.71 -13.30 -13.55
CA SER A 278 17.40 -14.43 -14.19
C SER A 278 16.93 -14.69 -15.61
N MET A 279 15.70 -14.25 -15.94
CA MET A 279 15.11 -14.41 -17.28
C MET A 279 15.46 -13.25 -18.22
N MET A 280 16.02 -12.16 -17.69
CA MET A 280 16.32 -10.95 -18.47
C MET A 280 17.77 -10.96 -18.94
N ASN A 281 18.01 -10.54 -20.17
CA ASN A 281 19.34 -10.28 -20.66
C ASN A 281 19.74 -8.83 -20.36
N THR A 282 20.37 -8.63 -19.21
CA THR A 282 20.72 -7.29 -18.71
C THR A 282 21.86 -6.61 -19.49
N TRP A 283 22.54 -7.31 -20.37
CA TRP A 283 23.58 -6.75 -21.26
C TRP A 283 23.12 -5.53 -22.06
N TYR A 284 21.84 -5.50 -22.42
CA TYR A 284 21.26 -4.42 -23.22
C TYR A 284 20.90 -3.15 -22.43
N TYR A 285 21.09 -3.16 -21.10
CA TYR A 285 20.70 -2.06 -20.22
C TYR A 285 21.91 -1.35 -19.64
N SER A 286 21.74 -0.05 -19.33
CA SER A 286 22.78 0.76 -18.69
C SER A 286 22.92 0.42 -17.23
N ASP A 287 24.18 0.28 -16.73
CA ASP A 287 24.53 0.13 -15.32
C ASP A 287 24.47 1.45 -14.53
N ALA A 288 23.91 2.50 -15.09
CA ALA A 288 23.82 3.78 -14.42
C ALA A 288 23.05 3.66 -13.09
N PRO A 289 23.50 4.30 -12.02
CA PRO A 289 22.83 4.30 -10.73
C PRO A 289 21.44 4.92 -10.85
N ARG A 290 20.53 4.55 -9.95
CA ARG A 290 19.19 5.13 -9.87
C ARG A 290 19.28 6.64 -9.65
N THR A 291 18.53 7.43 -10.38
CA THR A 291 18.43 8.87 -10.19
C THR A 291 17.81 9.17 -8.83
N ILE A 292 18.51 9.98 -8.04
CA ILE A 292 18.04 10.38 -6.70
C ILE A 292 17.14 11.62 -6.86
N ARG A 293 15.93 11.52 -6.32
CA ARG A 293 15.01 12.66 -6.26
C ARG A 293 15.51 13.68 -5.21
N PRO A 294 15.36 14.99 -5.48
CA PRO A 294 15.70 15.99 -4.48
C PRO A 294 14.82 15.86 -3.25
N MET A 295 15.38 16.13 -2.09
CA MET A 295 14.65 16.14 -0.82
C MET A 295 14.81 17.51 -0.14
N LEU A 296 13.79 17.94 0.60
CA LEU A 296 13.89 19.09 1.46
C LEU A 296 14.98 18.86 2.52
N ASP A 297 15.69 19.92 2.90
CA ASP A 297 16.61 19.88 4.04
C ASP A 297 15.86 19.60 5.35
N VAL A 298 16.57 19.04 6.33
CA VAL A 298 15.95 18.57 7.60
C VAL A 298 15.22 19.68 8.34
N VAL A 299 15.77 20.89 8.37
CA VAL A 299 15.16 22.03 9.08
C VAL A 299 13.78 22.37 8.48
N ARG A 300 13.69 22.38 7.15
CA ARG A 300 12.41 22.59 6.46
C ARG A 300 11.43 21.43 6.65
N ARG A 301 11.94 20.19 6.69
CA ARG A 301 11.08 19.02 6.97
C ARG A 301 10.47 19.12 8.37
N GLN A 302 11.21 19.58 9.36
CA GLN A 302 10.74 19.70 10.74
C GLN A 302 9.80 20.90 10.97
N SER A 303 9.79 21.88 10.08
CA SER A 303 9.06 23.15 10.29
C SER A 303 7.71 23.25 9.57
N GLY A 304 7.29 22.21 8.80
CA GLY A 304 6.04 22.29 8.06
C GLY A 304 5.66 21.01 7.31
N PHE A 305 4.53 21.07 6.60
CA PHE A 305 3.95 19.94 5.87
C PHE A 305 4.16 20.02 4.35
N ALA A 306 5.17 20.80 3.90
CA ALA A 306 5.54 20.80 2.48
C ALA A 306 6.05 19.42 2.05
N GLU A 307 5.82 19.06 0.77
CA GLU A 307 6.25 17.77 0.20
C GLU A 307 7.77 17.58 0.39
N VAL A 308 8.14 16.48 1.06
CA VAL A 308 9.54 16.22 1.44
C VAL A 308 10.36 15.76 0.25
N VAL A 309 9.80 14.82 -0.55
CA VAL A 309 10.52 14.20 -1.68
C VAL A 309 10.03 14.83 -2.97
N GLY A 310 10.86 15.63 -3.61
CA GLY A 310 10.54 16.30 -4.86
C GLY A 310 10.43 15.37 -6.06
N ASN A 311 10.07 15.95 -7.20
CA ASN A 311 9.94 15.23 -8.47
C ASN A 311 11.29 15.12 -9.19
N LEU A 312 11.39 14.17 -10.12
CA LEU A 312 12.42 14.18 -11.14
C LEU A 312 12.14 15.32 -12.11
N ASP A 313 13.18 16.01 -12.57
CA ASP A 313 13.07 16.89 -13.72
C ASP A 313 12.82 16.09 -15.01
N GLU A 314 12.44 16.78 -16.09
CA GLU A 314 12.10 16.15 -17.37
C GLU A 314 13.25 15.30 -17.94
N THR A 315 14.48 15.78 -17.84
CA THR A 315 15.67 15.10 -18.37
C THR A 315 15.92 13.80 -17.61
N ASN A 316 15.90 13.84 -16.28
CA ASN A 316 16.07 12.68 -15.43
C ASN A 316 14.90 11.70 -15.53
N ALA A 317 13.67 12.19 -15.64
CA ALA A 317 12.50 11.33 -15.85
C ALA A 317 12.57 10.62 -17.21
N ALA A 318 12.96 11.30 -18.28
CA ALA A 318 13.16 10.70 -19.60
C ALA A 318 14.31 9.67 -19.59
N PHE A 319 15.41 9.96 -18.88
CA PHE A 319 16.50 9.00 -18.71
C PHE A 319 16.04 7.73 -18.01
N GLU A 320 15.36 7.84 -16.87
CA GLU A 320 14.83 6.69 -16.14
C GLU A 320 13.80 5.90 -16.96
N ALA A 321 12.94 6.59 -17.73
CA ALA A 321 11.97 5.94 -18.59
C ALA A 321 12.61 5.13 -19.72
N ARG A 322 13.69 5.66 -20.33
CA ARG A 322 14.40 4.98 -21.42
C ARG A 322 15.11 3.69 -21.03
N ARG A 323 15.46 3.55 -19.76
CA ARG A 323 16.06 2.32 -19.24
C ARG A 323 15.06 1.38 -18.55
N CYS A 324 13.76 1.54 -18.81
CA CYS A 324 12.74 0.60 -18.38
C CYS A 324 12.99 -0.77 -19.00
N MET A 325 13.09 -1.80 -18.17
CA MET A 325 13.40 -3.17 -18.59
C MET A 325 12.19 -3.93 -19.15
N SER A 326 11.00 -3.38 -19.10
CA SER A 326 9.73 -3.96 -19.57
C SER A 326 9.39 -5.36 -19.01
N CYS A 327 10.13 -5.89 -18.06
CA CYS A 327 10.03 -7.16 -17.32
C CYS A 327 8.92 -8.12 -17.79
N GLY A 328 9.25 -9.02 -18.72
CA GLY A 328 8.31 -10.00 -19.32
C GLY A 328 7.39 -9.45 -20.42
N ASN A 329 7.39 -8.13 -20.67
CA ASN A 329 6.56 -7.53 -21.72
C ASN A 329 7.41 -7.25 -22.96
N CYS A 330 7.11 -7.94 -24.05
CA CYS A 330 7.76 -7.71 -25.34
C CYS A 330 7.52 -6.28 -25.83
N PHE A 331 8.61 -5.54 -26.12
CA PHE A 331 8.59 -4.18 -26.70
C PHE A 331 9.10 -4.14 -28.16
N GLU A 332 9.10 -5.30 -28.84
CA GLU A 332 9.38 -5.42 -30.26
C GLU A 332 10.77 -4.95 -30.69
N CYS A 333 11.81 -5.29 -29.89
CA CYS A 333 13.21 -4.91 -30.15
C CYS A 333 13.87 -5.65 -31.32
N ASP A 334 13.20 -6.64 -31.92
CA ASP A 334 13.68 -7.46 -33.05
C ASP A 334 14.82 -8.46 -32.73
N ASN A 335 15.37 -8.51 -31.52
CA ASN A 335 16.48 -9.41 -31.22
C ASN A 335 16.16 -10.87 -31.54
N CYS A 336 15.03 -11.38 -31.06
CA CYS A 336 14.62 -12.76 -31.33
C CYS A 336 14.48 -13.06 -32.83
N TYR A 337 14.04 -12.10 -33.62
CA TYR A 337 13.96 -12.22 -35.08
C TYR A 337 15.35 -12.25 -35.71
N GLY A 338 16.22 -11.33 -35.31
CA GLY A 338 17.55 -11.19 -35.88
C GLY A 338 18.51 -12.36 -35.58
N VAL A 339 18.37 -13.00 -34.40
CA VAL A 339 19.26 -14.10 -33.98
C VAL A 339 18.77 -15.50 -34.37
N CYS A 340 17.54 -15.61 -34.91
CA CYS A 340 16.99 -16.92 -35.27
C CYS A 340 17.70 -17.50 -36.49
N PRO A 341 18.48 -18.60 -36.37
CA PRO A 341 19.24 -19.16 -37.47
C PRO A 341 18.33 -19.86 -38.53
N ASP A 342 17.14 -20.21 -38.15
CA ASP A 342 16.20 -20.97 -38.97
C ASP A 342 15.04 -20.11 -39.51
N ASN A 343 15.09 -18.79 -39.31
CA ASN A 343 14.02 -17.85 -39.66
C ASN A 343 12.62 -18.26 -39.15
N ALA A 344 12.58 -18.94 -38.01
CA ALA A 344 11.35 -19.42 -37.39
C ALA A 344 10.55 -18.34 -36.67
N VAL A 345 11.12 -17.14 -36.46
CA VAL A 345 10.44 -16.00 -35.81
C VAL A 345 9.89 -15.06 -36.87
N ILE A 346 8.61 -14.73 -36.78
CA ILE A 346 7.89 -13.91 -37.75
C ILE A 346 7.40 -12.64 -37.09
N LYS A 347 7.61 -11.49 -37.75
CA LYS A 347 7.04 -10.21 -37.34
C LYS A 347 5.58 -10.10 -37.79
N LEU A 348 4.68 -9.87 -36.86
CA LEU A 348 3.26 -9.67 -37.17
C LEU A 348 2.87 -8.21 -37.46
N GLY A 349 3.82 -7.28 -37.33
CA GLY A 349 3.64 -5.85 -37.51
C GLY A 349 3.61 -5.09 -36.16
N ALA A 350 3.65 -3.76 -36.24
CA ALA A 350 3.74 -2.89 -35.06
C ALA A 350 2.60 -3.15 -34.08
N GLY A 351 2.94 -3.34 -32.80
CA GLY A 351 2.02 -3.64 -31.71
C GLY A 351 1.48 -5.09 -31.66
N LYS A 352 1.83 -5.93 -32.65
CA LYS A 352 1.34 -7.31 -32.75
C LYS A 352 2.36 -8.36 -32.29
N ARG A 353 3.60 -7.92 -31.95
CA ARG A 353 4.69 -8.79 -31.49
C ARG A 353 5.17 -9.79 -32.54
N PHE A 354 5.52 -11.01 -32.10
CA PHE A 354 6.12 -12.05 -32.94
C PHE A 354 5.36 -13.35 -32.79
N GLU A 355 5.41 -14.17 -33.84
CA GLU A 355 4.93 -15.55 -33.89
C GLU A 355 6.11 -16.49 -34.14
N PHE A 356 6.04 -17.70 -33.60
CA PHE A 356 7.06 -18.73 -33.77
C PHE A 356 6.48 -19.87 -34.65
N LYS A 357 7.12 -20.13 -35.80
CA LYS A 357 6.82 -21.27 -36.62
C LYS A 357 7.52 -22.53 -36.08
N TYR A 358 6.78 -23.34 -35.36
CA TYR A 358 7.32 -24.52 -34.70
C TYR A 358 7.83 -25.57 -35.68
N ASP A 359 7.30 -25.64 -36.93
CA ASP A 359 7.79 -26.54 -37.98
C ASP A 359 9.26 -26.25 -38.38
N TYR A 360 9.73 -25.01 -38.13
CA TYR A 360 11.09 -24.61 -38.44
C TYR A 360 11.96 -24.40 -37.17
N CYS A 361 11.32 -24.34 -36.01
CA CYS A 361 12.01 -24.08 -34.75
C CYS A 361 12.69 -25.37 -34.23
N LYS A 362 14.00 -25.36 -34.10
CA LYS A 362 14.78 -26.45 -33.51
C LYS A 362 14.99 -26.37 -32.01
N GLY A 363 14.35 -25.41 -31.30
CA GLY A 363 14.44 -25.28 -29.87
C GLY A 363 15.82 -24.83 -29.33
N CYS A 364 16.62 -24.13 -30.13
CA CYS A 364 18.01 -23.75 -29.76
C CYS A 364 18.13 -22.68 -28.65
N ALA A 365 17.03 -22.12 -28.19
CA ALA A 365 16.93 -21.10 -27.13
C ALA A 365 17.60 -19.75 -27.42
N MET A 366 18.25 -19.50 -28.55
CA MET A 366 18.93 -18.25 -28.85
C MET A 366 18.01 -17.03 -28.68
N CYS A 367 16.75 -17.13 -29.17
CA CYS A 367 15.76 -16.07 -29.04
C CYS A 367 15.40 -15.76 -27.57
N ALA A 368 15.36 -16.78 -26.71
CA ALA A 368 15.10 -16.59 -25.29
C ALA A 368 16.29 -15.96 -24.57
N THR A 369 17.51 -16.43 -24.87
CA THR A 369 18.75 -15.90 -24.29
C THR A 369 18.99 -14.44 -24.69
N GLU A 370 18.69 -14.07 -25.93
CA GLU A 370 18.86 -12.70 -26.43
C GLU A 370 17.70 -11.77 -26.13
N CYS A 371 16.63 -12.29 -25.49
CA CYS A 371 15.49 -11.44 -25.14
C CYS A 371 15.83 -10.52 -23.97
N PRO A 372 15.90 -9.17 -24.18
CA PRO A 372 16.31 -8.26 -23.10
C PRO A 372 15.32 -8.23 -21.93
N CYS A 373 14.03 -8.41 -22.18
CA CYS A 373 12.98 -8.29 -21.17
C CYS A 373 12.45 -9.63 -20.63
N GLY A 374 13.03 -10.79 -21.04
CA GLY A 374 12.57 -12.10 -20.58
C GLY A 374 11.16 -12.49 -21.03
N ALA A 375 10.72 -12.00 -22.20
CA ALA A 375 9.37 -12.27 -22.70
C ALA A 375 9.22 -13.65 -23.39
N ILE A 376 10.31 -14.40 -23.54
CA ILE A 376 10.32 -15.71 -24.22
C ILE A 376 10.72 -16.77 -23.22
N LYS A 377 9.84 -17.75 -23.03
CA LYS A 377 10.08 -18.92 -22.16
C LYS A 377 10.26 -20.16 -23.03
N MET A 378 11.26 -20.98 -22.68
CA MET A 378 11.43 -22.30 -23.27
C MET A 378 10.67 -23.33 -22.45
N GLU A 379 9.87 -24.15 -23.12
CA GLU A 379 9.15 -25.28 -22.51
C GLU A 379 9.54 -26.58 -23.27
N PRO A 380 9.68 -27.71 -22.55
CA PRO A 380 9.89 -28.98 -23.19
C PRO A 380 8.71 -29.30 -24.14
N GLU A 381 9.02 -29.80 -25.32
CA GLU A 381 8.02 -30.33 -26.25
C GLU A 381 7.42 -31.60 -25.66
N LEU A 382 6.09 -31.64 -25.57
CA LEU A 382 5.38 -32.86 -25.17
C LEU A 382 5.25 -33.74 -26.41
N ILE A 383 6.10 -34.75 -26.50
CA ILE A 383 6.08 -35.78 -27.56
C ILE A 383 5.03 -36.84 -27.23
#